data_a11236e9bf5961cae1d737a29d484903
#
_entry.id   a11236e9bf5961cae1d737a29d484903
#
_cell.length_a   1.000
_cell.length_b   1.000
_cell.length_c   1.000
_cell.angle_alpha   90.00
_cell.angle_beta   90.00
_cell.angle_gamma   90.00
#
_symmetry.space_group_name_H-M   'P 1'
#
loop_
_entity.id
_entity.type
_entity.pdbx_description
1 polymer ?
#
loop_
_entity_poly.entity_id
_entity_poly.type
_entity_poly.pdbx_seq_one_letter_code
_entity_poly.pdbx_strand_id
1 'polypeptide(L)'
;MKTITAIIIAACCMSTFSLLAQSDNPDIAVTLNHVGVYVTDLKKSTSFYEEILSLKQIPEPFHDGKHTWFSIGKAGHLHLIEGGKKQYERDRNDHLCFSVKDIDAFIANLNNHKVEYTNWPGTAKEPTVRVDGVKQIYFKDPDGHLIEINNDTSVK
;
A
#
# COMPACT_ATOMS: atom_id res chain seq x y z
N MET A 1 -32.62 0.36 -72.52
CA MET A 1 -31.53 -0.03 -71.59
C MET A 1 -31.77 0.72 -70.27
N LYS A 2 -32.20 0.01 -69.25
CA LYS A 2 -32.45 0.57 -67.86
C LYS A 2 -31.32 0.15 -66.98
N THR A 3 -30.52 1.08 -66.56
CA THR A 3 -29.42 0.90 -65.59
C THR A 3 -30.01 0.87 -64.17
N ILE A 4 -29.84 -0.24 -63.47
CA ILE A 4 -30.24 -0.41 -62.08
C ILE A 4 -29.00 -0.07 -61.25
N THR A 5 -29.05 1.03 -60.49
CA THR A 5 -28.04 1.45 -59.57
C THR A 5 -28.30 0.71 -58.23
N ALA A 6 -27.41 -0.20 -57.87
CA ALA A 6 -27.46 -0.89 -56.58
C ALA A 6 -26.86 -0.01 -55.48
N ILE A 7 -27.68 0.39 -54.54
CA ILE A 7 -27.26 1.11 -53.34
C ILE A 7 -26.82 0.07 -52.29
N ILE A 8 -25.52 -0.01 -51.98
CA ILE A 8 -25.00 -0.82 -50.90
C ILE A 8 -25.11 -0.02 -49.60
N ILE A 9 -26.04 -0.41 -48.74
CA ILE A 9 -26.17 0.12 -47.38
C ILE A 9 -25.19 -0.65 -46.51
N ALA A 10 -24.06 -0.02 -46.18
CA ALA A 10 -23.15 -0.51 -45.17
C ALA A 10 -23.77 -0.34 -43.78
N ALA A 11 -24.26 -1.41 -43.19
CA ALA A 11 -24.72 -1.45 -41.82
C ALA A 11 -23.47 -1.37 -40.89
N CYS A 12 -23.20 -0.19 -40.35
CA CYS A 12 -22.19 0.01 -39.32
C CYS A 12 -22.72 -0.56 -38.01
N CYS A 13 -22.29 -1.80 -37.65
CA CYS A 13 -22.54 -2.36 -36.33
C CYS A 13 -21.72 -1.53 -35.30
N MET A 14 -22.34 -0.53 -34.72
CA MET A 14 -21.85 0.09 -33.50
C MET A 14 -22.06 -0.89 -32.35
N SER A 15 -21.01 -1.65 -32.03
CA SER A 15 -20.95 -2.40 -30.79
C SER A 15 -20.88 -1.37 -29.65
N THR A 16 -22.02 -1.12 -29.01
CA THR A 16 -22.04 -0.37 -27.76
C THR A 16 -21.36 -1.22 -26.69
N PHE A 17 -20.08 -0.93 -26.42
CA PHE A 17 -19.47 -1.36 -25.17
C PHE A 17 -20.23 -0.66 -24.05
N SER A 18 -21.17 -1.38 -23.43
CA SER A 18 -21.68 -0.97 -22.13
C SER A 18 -20.50 -1.01 -21.17
N LEU A 19 -19.88 0.17 -20.90
CA LEU A 19 -19.13 0.33 -19.67
C LEU A 19 -20.11 -0.04 -18.55
N LEU A 20 -19.86 -1.15 -17.87
CA LEU A 20 -20.49 -1.44 -16.60
C LEU A 20 -20.03 -0.31 -15.67
N ALA A 21 -20.82 0.74 -15.60
CA ALA A 21 -20.66 1.77 -14.59
C ALA A 21 -20.75 1.03 -13.25
N GLN A 22 -19.64 0.99 -12.54
CA GLN A 22 -19.63 0.64 -11.14
C GLN A 22 -20.73 1.49 -10.51
N SER A 23 -21.70 0.85 -9.85
CA SER A 23 -22.84 1.55 -9.25
C SER A 23 -22.27 2.54 -8.22
N ASP A 24 -22.12 3.78 -8.63
CA ASP A 24 -21.78 4.89 -7.74
C ASP A 24 -23.01 5.22 -6.91
N ASN A 25 -23.28 4.38 -5.90
CA ASN A 25 -24.19 4.79 -4.85
C ASN A 25 -23.38 5.60 -3.83
N PRO A 26 -23.42 6.93 -3.86
CA PRO A 26 -22.61 7.80 -3.01
C PRO A 26 -22.89 7.57 -1.51
N ASP A 27 -24.09 7.06 -1.17
CA ASP A 27 -24.51 6.87 0.20
C ASP A 27 -23.88 5.64 0.88
N ILE A 28 -23.35 4.71 0.08
CA ILE A 28 -22.68 3.49 0.57
C ILE A 28 -21.25 3.33 0.08
N ALA A 29 -20.71 4.32 -0.63
CA ALA A 29 -19.32 4.32 -1.06
C ALA A 29 -18.40 4.40 0.16
N VAL A 30 -17.46 3.45 0.27
CA VAL A 30 -16.50 3.43 1.38
C VAL A 30 -15.15 3.94 0.92
N THR A 31 -14.44 4.61 1.81
CA THR A 31 -13.05 5.01 1.63
C THR A 31 -12.21 4.48 2.79
N LEU A 32 -10.95 4.14 2.53
CA LEU A 32 -10.04 3.78 3.60
C LEU A 32 -9.81 5.02 4.49
N ASN A 33 -10.14 4.90 5.77
CA ASN A 33 -9.96 5.96 6.74
C ASN A 33 -8.63 5.82 7.49
N HIS A 34 -8.38 4.64 8.07
CA HIS A 34 -7.14 4.35 8.78
C HIS A 34 -6.85 2.86 8.83
N VAL A 35 -5.60 2.54 9.19
CA VAL A 35 -5.15 1.20 9.55
C VAL A 35 -4.67 1.23 11.00
N GLY A 36 -5.19 0.35 11.84
CA GLY A 36 -4.72 0.15 13.22
C GLY A 36 -3.62 -0.90 13.29
N VAL A 37 -2.52 -0.59 13.99
CA VAL A 37 -1.40 -1.49 14.27
C VAL A 37 -1.23 -1.61 15.77
N TYR A 38 -1.39 -2.82 16.30
CA TYR A 38 -1.31 -3.09 17.73
C TYR A 38 0.12 -3.42 18.14
N VAL A 39 0.72 -2.58 18.98
CA VAL A 39 2.15 -2.61 19.32
C VAL A 39 2.38 -2.93 20.80
N THR A 40 3.53 -3.54 21.12
CA THR A 40 3.89 -3.90 22.51
C THR A 40 4.58 -2.75 23.24
N ASP A 41 5.27 -1.87 22.51
CA ASP A 41 6.00 -0.70 23.01
C ASP A 41 5.74 0.46 22.05
N LEU A 42 4.84 1.36 22.46
CA LEU A 42 4.43 2.49 21.64
C LEU A 42 5.61 3.38 21.25
N LYS A 43 6.49 3.70 22.21
CA LYS A 43 7.61 4.60 21.97
C LYS A 43 8.58 4.02 20.93
N LYS A 44 8.92 2.73 21.08
CA LYS A 44 9.82 2.03 20.16
C LYS A 44 9.23 1.98 18.75
N SER A 45 7.96 1.63 18.65
CA SER A 45 7.29 1.56 17.36
C SER A 45 7.08 2.93 16.74
N THR A 46 6.74 3.95 17.53
CA THR A 46 6.65 5.34 17.05
C THR A 46 7.97 5.78 16.41
N SER A 47 9.10 5.63 17.12
CA SER A 47 10.43 5.98 16.56
C SER A 47 10.72 5.21 15.27
N PHE A 48 10.39 3.92 15.22
CA PHE A 48 10.60 3.12 14.02
C PHE A 48 9.82 3.65 12.82
N TYR A 49 8.53 3.95 12.97
CA TYR A 49 7.70 4.45 11.88
C TYR A 49 8.10 5.87 11.44
N GLU A 50 8.61 6.69 12.34
CA GLU A 50 9.18 8.01 12.00
C GLU A 50 10.52 7.91 11.27
N GLU A 51 11.47 7.15 11.83
CA GLU A 51 12.85 7.14 11.34
C GLU A 51 13.01 6.27 10.08
N ILE A 52 12.33 5.14 10.02
CA ILE A 52 12.47 4.18 8.91
C ILE A 52 11.53 4.51 7.77
N LEU A 53 10.25 4.81 8.05
CA LEU A 53 9.23 5.09 7.04
C LEU A 53 9.04 6.58 6.78
N SER A 54 9.70 7.45 7.55
CA SER A 54 9.57 8.91 7.47
C SER A 54 8.12 9.40 7.60
N LEU A 55 7.29 8.68 8.36
CA LEU A 55 5.91 9.07 8.60
C LEU A 55 5.85 10.26 9.55
N LYS A 56 4.91 11.16 9.31
CA LYS A 56 4.70 12.35 10.16
C LYS A 56 3.58 12.10 11.14
N GLN A 57 3.87 12.29 12.43
CA GLN A 57 2.84 12.26 13.46
C GLN A 57 1.78 13.34 13.21
N ILE A 58 0.55 13.01 13.52
CA ILE A 58 -0.59 13.92 13.55
C ILE A 58 -1.25 13.87 14.94
N PRO A 59 -1.97 14.92 15.34
CA PRO A 59 -2.69 14.91 16.61
C PRO A 59 -3.65 13.74 16.73
N GLU A 60 -3.63 13.07 17.88
CA GLU A 60 -4.60 12.04 18.24
C GLU A 60 -5.52 12.58 19.35
N PRO A 61 -6.82 12.20 19.39
CA PRO A 61 -7.80 12.84 20.26
C PRO A 61 -7.87 12.27 21.68
N PHE A 62 -7.24 11.11 21.96
CA PHE A 62 -7.42 10.40 23.23
C PHE A 62 -6.54 10.97 24.36
N HIS A 63 -5.33 11.43 24.03
CA HIS A 63 -4.33 11.97 24.96
C HIS A 63 -4.05 11.07 26.17
N ASP A 64 -4.17 9.75 25.95
CA ASP A 64 -4.04 8.73 27.01
C ASP A 64 -2.64 8.10 27.07
N GLY A 65 -1.73 8.53 26.18
CA GLY A 65 -0.35 8.02 26.07
C GLY A 65 -0.25 6.60 25.50
N LYS A 66 -1.35 6.07 24.95
CA LYS A 66 -1.40 4.72 24.35
C LYS A 66 -1.56 4.70 22.84
N HIS A 67 -1.60 5.88 22.24
CA HIS A 67 -1.83 6.03 20.80
C HIS A 67 -0.78 6.93 20.17
N THR A 68 -0.36 6.60 18.96
CA THR A 68 0.37 7.50 18.05
C THR A 68 -0.29 7.41 16.67
N TRP A 69 -0.64 8.54 16.11
CA TRP A 69 -1.24 8.62 14.79
C TRP A 69 -0.25 9.22 13.78
N PHE A 70 -0.24 8.65 12.59
CA PHE A 70 0.56 9.11 11.46
C PHE A 70 -0.32 9.42 10.26
N SER A 71 0.08 10.43 9.49
CA SER A 71 -0.46 10.65 8.15
C SER A 71 0.19 9.68 7.16
N ILE A 72 -0.62 8.99 6.37
CA ILE A 72 -0.18 8.18 5.22
C ILE A 72 -0.68 8.78 3.90
N GLY A 73 -0.66 10.11 3.83
CA GLY A 73 -1.09 10.88 2.66
C GLY A 73 -2.59 10.83 2.46
N LYS A 74 -3.03 10.79 1.20
CA LYS A 74 -4.46 10.73 0.85
C LYS A 74 -5.13 9.41 1.23
N ALA A 75 -4.35 8.37 1.49
CA ALA A 75 -4.87 7.05 1.87
C ALA A 75 -5.43 6.98 3.30
N GLY A 76 -5.26 8.04 4.11
CA GLY A 76 -5.77 8.10 5.48
C GLY A 76 -4.67 8.15 6.54
N HIS A 77 -4.88 7.46 7.65
CA HIS A 77 -3.98 7.47 8.80
C HIS A 77 -3.49 6.07 9.15
N LEU A 78 -2.33 5.99 9.79
CA LEU A 78 -1.86 4.80 10.48
C LEU A 78 -1.90 5.09 11.99
N HIS A 79 -2.57 4.23 12.77
CA HIS A 79 -2.70 4.36 14.21
C HIS A 79 -1.91 3.25 14.89
N LEU A 80 -0.87 3.60 15.64
CA LEU A 80 -0.25 2.68 16.58
C LEU A 80 -1.05 2.68 17.88
N ILE A 81 -1.33 1.52 18.42
CA ILE A 81 -2.13 1.32 19.63
C ILE A 81 -1.35 0.41 20.58
N GLU A 82 -1.02 0.92 21.78
CA GLU A 82 -0.28 0.15 22.78
C GLU A 82 -1.15 -0.91 23.46
N GLY A 83 -0.53 -2.00 23.85
CA GLY A 83 -1.15 -3.11 24.58
C GLY A 83 -1.10 -4.43 23.81
N GLY A 84 -0.45 -4.44 22.65
CA GLY A 84 -0.17 -5.64 21.88
C GLY A 84 0.56 -6.68 22.70
N LYS A 85 0.30 -7.95 22.39
CA LYS A 85 1.13 -9.06 22.86
C LYS A 85 2.10 -9.43 21.75
N LYS A 86 3.28 -9.96 22.10
CA LYS A 86 4.23 -10.42 21.10
C LYS A 86 3.52 -11.30 20.08
N GLN A 87 3.62 -10.90 18.81
CA GLN A 87 2.85 -11.48 17.72
C GLN A 87 3.34 -12.89 17.38
N TYR A 88 2.40 -13.72 16.89
CA TYR A 88 2.72 -14.97 16.21
C TYR A 88 3.30 -14.69 14.83
N GLU A 89 3.89 -15.69 14.21
CA GLU A 89 4.27 -15.60 12.80
C GLU A 89 3.03 -15.29 11.95
N ARG A 90 3.13 -14.21 11.20
CA ARG A 90 2.10 -13.82 10.23
C ARG A 90 2.45 -14.38 8.87
N ASP A 91 1.42 -14.74 8.11
CA ASP A 91 1.60 -15.06 6.70
C ASP A 91 2.19 -13.86 5.95
N ARG A 92 3.09 -14.11 4.99
CA ARG A 92 3.71 -13.03 4.22
C ARG A 92 2.70 -12.26 3.35
N ASN A 93 1.55 -12.86 3.05
CA ASN A 93 0.46 -12.20 2.35
C ASN A 93 -0.32 -11.21 3.25
N ASP A 94 -0.14 -11.27 4.58
CA ASP A 94 -0.72 -10.32 5.54
C ASP A 94 0.31 -9.23 5.89
N HIS A 95 0.33 -8.14 5.12
CA HIS A 95 1.31 -7.07 5.28
C HIS A 95 0.74 -5.68 4.96
N LEU A 96 1.38 -4.66 5.51
CA LEU A 96 1.22 -3.28 5.07
C LEU A 96 2.14 -3.01 3.89
N CYS A 97 1.63 -2.33 2.87
CA CYS A 97 2.42 -1.95 1.71
C CYS A 97 2.47 -0.42 1.55
N PHE A 98 3.68 0.10 1.36
CA PHE A 98 3.91 1.52 1.05
C PHE A 98 4.72 1.64 -0.24
N SER A 99 4.43 2.66 -1.02
CA SER A 99 5.16 2.96 -2.25
C SER A 99 6.19 4.06 -2.03
N VAL A 100 7.36 3.93 -2.65
CA VAL A 100 8.42 4.93 -2.67
C VAL A 100 8.81 5.27 -4.10
N LYS A 101 9.31 6.49 -4.32
CA LYS A 101 9.81 6.88 -5.65
C LYS A 101 11.12 6.19 -6.00
N ASP A 102 11.99 6.02 -5.00
CA ASP A 102 13.33 5.45 -5.15
C ASP A 102 13.53 4.33 -4.13
N ILE A 103 13.40 3.10 -4.58
CA ILE A 103 13.55 1.93 -3.72
C ILE A 103 15.01 1.70 -3.32
N ASP A 104 15.96 2.08 -4.16
CA ASP A 104 17.39 1.89 -3.87
C ASP A 104 17.83 2.88 -2.76
N ALA A 105 17.33 4.12 -2.78
CA ALA A 105 17.52 5.07 -1.69
C ALA A 105 16.86 4.58 -0.38
N PHE A 106 15.67 3.97 -0.46
CA PHE A 106 15.01 3.40 0.72
C PHE A 106 15.81 2.21 1.28
N ILE A 107 16.34 1.34 0.44
CA ILE A 107 17.24 0.23 0.85
C ILE A 107 18.50 0.77 1.55
N ALA A 108 19.07 1.85 1.05
CA ALA A 108 20.22 2.49 1.70
C ALA A 108 19.84 2.99 3.11
N ASN A 109 18.63 3.57 3.28
CA ASN A 109 18.12 3.97 4.59
C ASN A 109 17.98 2.79 5.55
N LEU A 110 17.40 1.65 5.11
CA LEU A 110 17.32 0.43 5.92
C LEU A 110 18.70 -0.05 6.38
N ASN A 111 19.69 -0.07 5.47
CA ASN A 111 21.05 -0.49 5.78
C ASN A 111 21.73 0.45 6.80
N ASN A 112 21.53 1.76 6.69
CA ASN A 112 22.06 2.75 7.64
C ASN A 112 21.49 2.55 9.05
N HIS A 113 20.21 2.15 9.15
CA HIS A 113 19.54 1.87 10.42
C HIS A 113 19.68 0.40 10.86
N LYS A 114 20.43 -0.42 10.13
CA LYS A 114 20.62 -1.86 10.40
C LYS A 114 19.31 -2.64 10.45
N VAL A 115 18.33 -2.24 9.66
CA VAL A 115 17.06 -2.97 9.50
C VAL A 115 17.25 -4.02 8.42
N GLU A 116 17.04 -5.29 8.78
CA GLU A 116 17.11 -6.40 7.83
C GLU A 116 15.88 -6.43 6.94
N TYR A 117 16.10 -6.67 5.65
CA TYR A 117 15.03 -6.84 4.66
C TYR A 117 15.31 -8.06 3.79
N THR A 118 14.28 -8.53 3.11
CA THR A 118 14.36 -9.70 2.22
C THR A 118 13.58 -9.49 0.93
N ASN A 119 13.85 -10.33 -0.05
CA ASN A 119 12.98 -10.54 -1.21
C ASN A 119 11.66 -11.22 -0.80
N TRP A 120 10.71 -11.37 -1.74
CA TRP A 120 9.42 -12.03 -1.49
C TRP A 120 9.55 -13.45 -0.89
N PRO A 121 10.40 -14.35 -1.43
CA PRO A 121 10.57 -15.68 -0.81
C PRO A 121 11.21 -15.65 0.58
N GLY A 122 11.82 -14.53 1.00
CA GLY A 122 12.54 -14.43 2.28
C GLY A 122 13.91 -15.12 2.27
N THR A 123 14.48 -15.36 1.10
CA THR A 123 15.71 -16.17 0.93
C THR A 123 16.96 -15.35 0.67
N ALA A 124 16.81 -14.08 0.28
CA ALA A 124 17.94 -13.21 -0.04
C ALA A 124 17.67 -11.75 0.34
N LYS A 125 18.75 -11.01 0.60
CA LYS A 125 18.74 -9.56 0.90
C LYS A 125 18.84 -8.77 -0.40
N GLU A 126 17.79 -8.85 -1.21
CA GLU A 126 17.68 -8.20 -2.51
C GLU A 126 16.21 -7.90 -2.83
N PRO A 127 15.91 -6.98 -3.75
CA PRO A 127 14.54 -6.79 -4.22
C PRO A 127 14.03 -7.96 -5.05
N THR A 128 12.75 -8.29 -4.92
CA THR A 128 12.01 -9.06 -5.92
C THR A 128 11.56 -8.13 -7.03
N VAL A 129 11.72 -8.53 -8.28
CA VAL A 129 11.13 -7.84 -9.43
C VAL A 129 9.85 -8.55 -9.83
N ARG A 130 8.72 -7.86 -9.77
CA ARG A 130 7.42 -8.36 -10.21
C ARG A 130 7.38 -8.48 -11.74
N VAL A 131 6.39 -9.22 -12.26
CA VAL A 131 6.20 -9.44 -13.70
C VAL A 131 5.94 -8.15 -14.49
N ASP A 132 5.47 -7.09 -13.83
CA ASP A 132 5.24 -5.75 -14.37
C ASP A 132 6.45 -4.80 -14.19
N GLY A 133 7.57 -5.31 -13.66
CA GLY A 133 8.81 -4.56 -13.47
C GLY A 133 8.90 -3.81 -12.14
N VAL A 134 7.86 -3.80 -11.32
CA VAL A 134 7.89 -3.20 -9.99
C VAL A 134 8.85 -3.96 -9.09
N LYS A 135 9.76 -3.23 -8.44
CA LYS A 135 10.66 -3.79 -7.42
C LYS A 135 9.98 -3.72 -6.05
N GLN A 136 10.17 -4.74 -5.24
CA GLN A 136 9.61 -4.82 -3.89
C GLN A 136 10.54 -5.52 -2.91
N ILE A 137 10.54 -5.04 -1.66
CA ILE A 137 11.28 -5.61 -0.53
C ILE A 137 10.35 -5.75 0.68
N TYR A 138 10.75 -6.60 1.63
CA TYR A 138 9.99 -6.92 2.83
C TYR A 138 10.85 -6.83 4.07
N PHE A 139 10.35 -6.20 5.12
CA PHE A 139 11.00 -6.15 6.44
C PHE A 139 9.94 -6.16 7.53
N LYS A 140 10.38 -6.26 8.77
CA LYS A 140 9.47 -6.29 9.93
C LYS A 140 9.64 -5.05 10.78
N ASP A 141 8.52 -4.58 11.33
CA ASP A 141 8.53 -3.59 12.40
C ASP A 141 8.99 -4.21 13.73
N PRO A 142 9.12 -3.43 14.83
CA PRO A 142 9.57 -3.94 16.13
C PRO A 142 8.71 -5.07 16.72
N ASP A 143 7.45 -5.16 16.32
CA ASP A 143 6.49 -6.15 16.79
C ASP A 143 6.33 -7.35 15.83
N GLY A 144 7.03 -7.32 14.69
CA GLY A 144 7.03 -8.38 13.69
C GLY A 144 5.94 -8.25 12.63
N HIS A 145 5.25 -7.10 12.56
CA HIS A 145 4.36 -6.83 11.43
C HIS A 145 5.17 -6.72 10.15
N LEU A 146 4.73 -7.45 9.12
CA LEU A 146 5.41 -7.42 7.84
C LEU A 146 5.05 -6.12 7.09
N ILE A 147 6.07 -5.50 6.53
CA ILE A 147 5.95 -4.29 5.72
C ILE A 147 6.57 -4.56 4.36
N GLU A 148 5.82 -4.30 3.31
CA GLU A 148 6.32 -4.23 1.95
C GLU A 148 6.64 -2.78 1.59
N ILE A 149 7.75 -2.58 0.91
CA ILE A 149 8.03 -1.35 0.17
C ILE A 149 8.19 -1.70 -1.30
N ASN A 150 7.52 -0.94 -2.15
CA ASN A 150 7.66 -1.06 -3.59
C ASN A 150 7.82 0.31 -4.28
N ASN A 151 8.17 0.30 -5.55
CA ASN A 151 8.27 1.51 -6.38
C ASN A 151 7.09 1.65 -7.36
N ASP A 152 5.95 1.06 -7.04
CA ASP A 152 4.73 1.21 -7.82
C ASP A 152 4.20 2.65 -7.69
N THR A 153 4.09 3.36 -8.81
CA THR A 153 3.59 4.73 -8.88
C THR A 153 2.16 4.83 -9.42
N SER A 154 1.51 3.71 -9.68
CA SER A 154 0.14 3.65 -10.20
C SER A 154 -0.91 4.08 -9.17
N VAL A 155 -0.61 3.89 -7.89
CA VAL A 155 -1.46 4.35 -6.78
C VAL A 155 -1.12 5.80 -6.46
N LYS A 156 -2.06 6.72 -6.77
CA LYS A 156 -1.91 8.17 -6.59
C LYS A 156 -2.96 8.73 -5.63
#